data_fabf56b19168764c2bd881322685492f
#
_entry.id   fabf56b19168764c2bd881322685492f
#
_cell.length_a   1.000
_cell.length_b   1.000
_cell.length_c   1.000
_cell.angle_alpha   90.00
_cell.angle_beta   90.00
_cell.angle_gamma   90.00
#
_symmetry.space_group_name_H-M   'P 1'
#
loop_
_entity.id
_entity.type
_entity.pdbx_description
1 polymer ?
#
loop_
_entity_poly.entity_id
_entity_poly.type
_entity_poly.pdbx_seq_one_letter_code
_entity_poly.pdbx_strand_id
1 'polypeptide(L)'
;MSTVVVKMGGHALDDLSASNECLRALADDIATLGAKGDQVIVVHGGGPQINALLSAVGVHSEFVDGLRVTDEAAITYVDMALASVNRALVTAFGLSGVTSVGVSGVDGVTLRADSIGSPWGHVAGMPTVTTELLETLLAASMVPVVSPVAVASDGRRLNCNADTAAGAIAAAMDADVLVLLSDIDQLRADPEDPTTGLSRVSVSQVGDMIASGAAREGMRPKLAAAAHAIDAGARRVILANGTRAHALREVLEGTIPTTEVTA
;
A
#
# COMPACT_ATOMS: atom_id res chain seq x y z
N MET A 1 -11.03 -5.82 -19.33
CA MET A 1 -9.74 -6.11 -18.66
C MET A 1 -9.30 -4.84 -18.01
N SER A 2 -9.33 -4.80 -16.69
CA SER A 2 -8.94 -3.62 -15.91
C SER A 2 -7.71 -3.97 -15.07
N THR A 3 -6.86 -2.99 -14.81
CA THR A 3 -5.71 -3.12 -13.90
C THR A 3 -6.07 -2.49 -12.55
N VAL A 4 -6.05 -3.29 -11.50
CA VAL A 4 -6.36 -2.89 -10.13
C VAL A 4 -5.09 -2.96 -9.29
N VAL A 5 -4.69 -1.86 -8.68
CA VAL A 5 -3.66 -1.86 -7.64
C VAL A 5 -4.35 -1.80 -6.28
N VAL A 6 -4.07 -2.74 -5.41
CA VAL A 6 -4.61 -2.74 -4.05
C VAL A 6 -3.49 -2.67 -3.03
N LYS A 7 -3.57 -1.69 -2.15
CA LYS A 7 -2.63 -1.58 -1.03
C LYS A 7 -3.29 -2.09 0.25
N MET A 8 -2.64 -3.05 0.89
CA MET A 8 -3.01 -3.56 2.21
C MET A 8 -2.17 -2.94 3.30
N GLY A 9 -2.80 -2.50 4.38
CA GLY A 9 -2.09 -1.97 5.55
C GLY A 9 -2.95 -1.99 6.80
N GLY A 10 -2.39 -1.50 7.90
CA GLY A 10 -3.09 -1.42 9.18
C GLY A 10 -3.42 -2.80 9.76
N HIS A 11 -4.52 -2.88 10.50
CA HIS A 11 -4.96 -4.07 11.23
C HIS A 11 -5.27 -5.29 10.36
N ALA A 12 -5.48 -5.12 9.04
CA ALA A 12 -5.65 -6.24 8.12
C ALA A 12 -4.43 -7.18 8.07
N LEU A 13 -3.26 -6.72 8.51
CA LEU A 13 -2.00 -7.47 8.55
C LEU A 13 -1.58 -7.88 9.98
N ASP A 14 -2.41 -7.65 11.01
CA ASP A 14 -2.07 -8.02 12.39
C ASP A 14 -1.99 -9.54 12.57
N ASP A 15 -2.87 -10.28 11.90
CA ASP A 15 -2.82 -11.74 11.80
C ASP A 15 -2.47 -12.17 10.39
N LEU A 16 -1.26 -12.69 10.22
CA LEU A 16 -0.74 -13.22 8.94
C LEU A 16 -0.98 -14.72 8.78
N SER A 17 -1.77 -15.35 9.66
CA SER A 17 -2.09 -16.76 9.53
C SER A 17 -2.96 -17.02 8.29
N ALA A 18 -2.78 -18.18 7.68
CA ALA A 18 -3.62 -18.59 6.55
C ALA A 18 -5.11 -18.80 6.92
N SER A 19 -5.43 -18.78 8.22
CA SER A 19 -6.80 -18.83 8.73
C SER A 19 -7.46 -17.45 8.84
N ASN A 20 -6.71 -16.36 8.64
CA ASN A 20 -7.26 -15.01 8.70
C ASN A 20 -8.34 -14.84 7.61
N GLU A 21 -9.54 -14.50 8.06
CA GLU A 21 -10.72 -14.36 7.19
C GLU A 21 -10.54 -13.22 6.17
N CYS A 22 -9.95 -12.09 6.57
CA CYS A 22 -9.72 -10.95 5.68
C CYS A 22 -8.73 -11.31 4.55
N LEU A 23 -7.66 -12.08 4.86
CA LEU A 23 -6.69 -12.51 3.85
C LEU A 23 -7.31 -13.50 2.86
N ARG A 24 -8.13 -14.44 3.34
CA ARG A 24 -8.86 -15.39 2.49
C ARG A 24 -9.86 -14.67 1.62
N ALA A 25 -10.67 -13.78 2.20
CA ALA A 25 -11.65 -13.00 1.46
C ALA A 25 -11.00 -12.13 0.37
N LEU A 26 -9.84 -11.51 0.66
CA LEU A 26 -9.09 -10.78 -0.36
C LEU A 26 -8.59 -11.71 -1.47
N ALA A 27 -8.08 -12.90 -1.13
CA ALA A 27 -7.66 -13.88 -2.15
C ALA A 27 -8.84 -14.31 -3.04
N ASP A 28 -10.03 -14.54 -2.46
CA ASP A 28 -11.25 -14.86 -3.20
C ASP A 28 -11.69 -13.71 -4.12
N ASP A 29 -11.56 -12.46 -3.65
CA ASP A 29 -11.85 -11.27 -4.46
C ASP A 29 -10.87 -11.17 -5.65
N ILE A 30 -9.56 -11.37 -5.40
CA ILE A 30 -8.53 -11.39 -6.45
C ILE A 30 -8.80 -12.51 -7.47
N ALA A 31 -9.13 -13.72 -7.01
CA ALA A 31 -9.48 -14.82 -7.89
C ALA A 31 -10.71 -14.50 -8.76
N THR A 32 -11.72 -13.86 -8.16
CA THR A 32 -12.94 -13.42 -8.87
C THR A 32 -12.62 -12.38 -9.95
N LEU A 33 -11.76 -11.41 -9.66
CA LEU A 33 -11.29 -10.41 -10.64
C LEU A 33 -10.50 -11.08 -11.77
N GLY A 34 -9.56 -11.96 -11.42
CA GLY A 34 -8.79 -12.71 -12.42
C GLY A 34 -9.66 -13.57 -13.34
N ALA A 35 -10.72 -14.21 -12.81
CA ALA A 35 -11.68 -14.96 -13.62
C ALA A 35 -12.49 -14.08 -14.61
N LYS A 36 -12.62 -12.78 -14.32
CA LYS A 36 -13.21 -11.78 -15.23
C LYS A 36 -12.21 -11.22 -16.24
N GLY A 37 -10.94 -11.62 -16.15
CA GLY A 37 -9.85 -11.14 -16.99
C GLY A 37 -9.18 -9.86 -16.46
N ASP A 38 -9.50 -9.42 -15.25
CA ASP A 38 -8.85 -8.26 -14.64
C ASP A 38 -7.50 -8.64 -14.03
N GLN A 39 -6.58 -7.69 -14.00
CA GLN A 39 -5.24 -7.84 -13.45
C GLN A 39 -5.16 -7.16 -12.09
N VAL A 40 -4.54 -7.82 -11.12
CA VAL A 40 -4.40 -7.28 -9.76
C VAL A 40 -2.93 -7.24 -9.37
N ILE A 41 -2.49 -6.13 -8.80
CA ILE A 41 -1.20 -5.95 -8.15
C ILE A 41 -1.48 -5.63 -6.67
N VAL A 42 -0.86 -6.39 -5.77
CA VAL A 42 -0.97 -6.16 -4.33
C VAL A 42 0.29 -5.47 -3.82
N VAL A 43 0.12 -4.36 -3.10
CA VAL A 43 1.21 -3.72 -2.35
C VAL A 43 0.89 -3.82 -0.88
N HIS A 44 1.84 -4.25 -0.05
CA HIS A 44 1.56 -4.42 1.38
C HIS A 44 2.42 -3.53 2.26
N GLY A 45 1.90 -3.19 3.44
CA GLY A 45 2.68 -2.64 4.54
C GLY A 45 3.25 -3.74 5.44
N GLY A 46 3.62 -3.37 6.67
CA GLY A 46 4.14 -4.30 7.66
C GLY A 46 4.58 -3.59 8.94
N GLY A 47 3.95 -2.45 9.26
CA GLY A 47 4.30 -1.64 10.43
C GLY A 47 4.37 -2.43 11.75
N PRO A 48 3.34 -3.21 12.11
CA PRO A 48 3.36 -4.05 13.33
C PRO A 48 4.51 -5.04 13.33
N GLN A 49 4.78 -5.74 12.22
CA GLN A 49 5.83 -6.74 12.10
C GLN A 49 7.22 -6.11 12.16
N ILE A 50 7.40 -4.93 11.55
CA ILE A 50 8.63 -4.15 11.66
C ILE A 50 8.86 -3.75 13.12
N ASN A 51 7.84 -3.22 13.81
CA ASN A 51 7.94 -2.84 15.22
C ASN A 51 8.32 -4.03 16.10
N ALA A 52 7.68 -5.17 15.91
CA ALA A 52 7.96 -6.39 16.66
C ALA A 52 9.41 -6.86 16.45
N LEU A 53 9.89 -6.88 15.21
CA LEU A 53 11.26 -7.31 14.91
C LEU A 53 12.31 -6.33 15.45
N LEU A 54 12.14 -5.01 15.23
CA LEU A 54 13.06 -4.00 15.76
C LEU A 54 13.13 -4.06 17.28
N SER A 55 11.99 -4.20 17.97
CA SER A 55 11.94 -4.38 19.42
C SER A 55 12.66 -5.65 19.87
N ALA A 56 12.47 -6.77 19.18
CA ALA A 56 13.11 -8.05 19.52
C ALA A 56 14.64 -8.00 19.39
N VAL A 57 15.16 -7.18 18.48
CA VAL A 57 16.62 -7.02 18.28
C VAL A 57 17.19 -5.79 19.01
N GLY A 58 16.37 -5.07 19.79
CA GLY A 58 16.82 -3.91 20.56
C GLY A 58 17.13 -2.66 19.74
N VAL A 59 16.60 -2.56 18.52
CA VAL A 59 16.75 -1.38 17.66
C VAL A 59 15.60 -0.42 17.93
N HIS A 60 15.94 0.84 18.23
CA HIS A 60 14.95 1.88 18.48
C HIS A 60 14.19 2.24 17.19
N SER A 61 12.91 2.52 17.32
CA SER A 61 12.05 2.92 16.20
C SER A 61 11.23 4.15 16.58
N GLU A 62 11.37 5.21 15.83
CA GLU A 62 10.60 6.46 15.99
C GLU A 62 9.95 6.85 14.67
N PHE A 63 8.98 7.76 14.76
CA PHE A 63 8.28 8.30 13.60
C PHE A 63 8.39 9.82 13.61
N VAL A 64 8.65 10.38 12.43
CA VAL A 64 8.64 11.82 12.18
C VAL A 64 7.70 12.06 10.99
N ASP A 65 6.73 12.94 11.15
CA ASP A 65 5.71 13.23 10.14
C ASP A 65 4.99 11.99 9.59
N GLY A 66 4.79 10.96 10.42
CA GLY A 66 4.15 9.71 10.03
C GLY A 66 5.03 8.74 9.25
N LEU A 67 6.30 9.08 9.01
CA LEU A 67 7.30 8.22 8.39
C LEU A 67 8.25 7.65 9.45
N ARG A 68 8.58 6.36 9.32
CA ARG A 68 9.53 5.69 10.23
C ARG A 68 10.94 6.17 9.95
N VAL A 69 11.60 6.77 10.93
CA VAL A 69 13.05 6.99 10.87
C VAL A 69 13.74 5.64 10.74
N THR A 70 14.55 5.48 9.71
CA THR A 70 15.18 4.22 9.36
C THR A 70 16.68 4.44 9.18
N ASP A 71 17.46 4.13 10.19
CA ASP A 71 18.93 4.22 10.12
C ASP A 71 19.56 3.01 9.41
N GLU A 72 20.88 2.99 9.32
CA GLU A 72 21.66 1.90 8.68
C GLU A 72 21.41 0.54 9.34
N ALA A 73 21.22 0.50 10.65
CA ALA A 73 20.92 -0.75 11.36
C ALA A 73 19.49 -1.21 11.11
N ALA A 74 18.53 -0.27 11.14
CA ALA A 74 17.11 -0.56 11.02
C ALA A 74 16.71 -1.05 9.64
N ILE A 75 17.30 -0.52 8.54
CA ILE A 75 16.87 -0.87 7.18
C ILE A 75 16.93 -2.38 6.90
N THR A 76 17.94 -3.07 7.44
CA THR A 76 18.04 -4.53 7.27
C THR A 76 16.88 -5.27 7.92
N TYR A 77 16.50 -4.88 9.13
CA TYR A 77 15.37 -5.50 9.83
C TYR A 77 14.02 -5.10 9.24
N VAL A 78 13.90 -3.88 8.73
CA VAL A 78 12.70 -3.45 7.96
C VAL A 78 12.50 -4.35 6.75
N ASP A 79 13.52 -4.56 5.94
CA ASP A 79 13.47 -5.43 4.77
C ASP A 79 13.15 -6.89 5.15
N MET A 80 13.79 -7.44 6.19
CA MET A 80 13.50 -8.79 6.70
C MET A 80 12.04 -8.95 7.15
N ALA A 81 11.51 -7.97 7.89
CA ALA A 81 10.12 -7.98 8.35
C ALA A 81 9.15 -7.93 7.17
N LEU A 82 9.38 -7.04 6.20
CA LEU A 82 8.57 -6.93 5.00
C LEU A 82 8.63 -8.20 4.14
N ALA A 83 9.81 -8.82 4.00
CA ALA A 83 9.95 -10.10 3.32
C ALA A 83 9.15 -11.22 4.00
N SER A 84 9.07 -11.23 5.33
CA SER A 84 8.25 -12.18 6.08
C SER A 84 6.76 -11.97 5.84
N VAL A 85 6.28 -10.70 5.86
CA VAL A 85 4.89 -10.36 5.51
C VAL A 85 4.56 -10.80 4.09
N ASN A 86 5.43 -10.48 3.14
CA ASN A 86 5.28 -10.83 1.73
C ASN A 86 5.07 -12.34 1.55
N ARG A 87 5.90 -13.17 2.15
CA ARG A 87 5.79 -14.63 2.07
C ARG A 87 4.52 -15.17 2.72
N ALA A 88 4.08 -14.57 3.83
CA ALA A 88 2.83 -14.97 4.48
C ALA A 88 1.63 -14.69 3.56
N LEU A 89 1.59 -13.53 2.91
CA LEU A 89 0.54 -13.18 1.94
C LEU A 89 0.53 -14.12 0.73
N VAL A 90 1.69 -14.36 0.12
CA VAL A 90 1.82 -15.30 -1.00
C VAL A 90 1.36 -16.71 -0.61
N THR A 91 1.70 -17.15 0.61
CA THR A 91 1.25 -18.45 1.12
C THR A 91 -0.27 -18.48 1.28
N ALA A 92 -0.86 -17.46 1.91
CA ALA A 92 -2.30 -17.37 2.12
C ALA A 92 -3.07 -17.34 0.79
N PHE A 93 -2.61 -16.56 -0.18
CA PHE A 93 -3.19 -16.48 -1.51
C PHE A 93 -3.06 -17.81 -2.27
N GLY A 94 -1.90 -18.48 -2.20
CA GLY A 94 -1.70 -19.78 -2.81
C GLY A 94 -2.63 -20.86 -2.25
N LEU A 95 -2.89 -20.86 -0.94
CA LEU A 95 -3.85 -21.78 -0.31
C LEU A 95 -5.30 -21.51 -0.72
N SER A 96 -5.61 -20.29 -1.16
CA SER A 96 -6.91 -19.91 -1.74
C SER A 96 -6.94 -20.05 -3.27
N GLY A 97 -5.93 -20.67 -3.89
CA GLY A 97 -5.91 -20.94 -5.33
C GLY A 97 -5.43 -19.78 -6.21
N VAL A 98 -4.94 -18.69 -5.63
CA VAL A 98 -4.38 -17.56 -6.38
C VAL A 98 -2.89 -17.81 -6.65
N THR A 99 -2.50 -17.88 -7.91
CA THR A 99 -1.09 -17.92 -8.29
C THR A 99 -0.48 -16.55 -8.10
N SER A 100 0.31 -16.36 -7.05
CA SER A 100 0.93 -15.09 -6.71
C SER A 100 2.44 -15.21 -6.56
N VAL A 101 3.16 -14.11 -6.82
CA VAL A 101 4.62 -14.03 -6.70
C VAL A 101 4.98 -12.85 -5.82
N GLY A 102 5.70 -13.15 -4.74
CA GLY A 102 6.25 -12.12 -3.86
C GLY A 102 7.50 -11.49 -4.46
N VAL A 103 7.47 -10.18 -4.58
CA VAL A 103 8.60 -9.36 -5.06
C VAL A 103 8.86 -8.22 -4.08
N SER A 104 10.11 -7.83 -3.98
CA SER A 104 10.49 -6.57 -3.34
C SER A 104 10.64 -5.49 -4.41
N GLY A 105 10.44 -4.24 -4.08
CA GLY A 105 10.70 -3.15 -5.02
C GLY A 105 12.16 -3.10 -5.52
N VAL A 106 13.11 -3.78 -4.86
CA VAL A 106 14.49 -3.93 -5.35
C VAL A 106 14.61 -4.97 -6.46
N ASP A 107 13.69 -5.95 -6.55
CA ASP A 107 13.69 -6.98 -7.58
C ASP A 107 13.40 -6.34 -8.94
N GLY A 108 14.22 -6.61 -9.93
CA GLY A 108 14.12 -5.95 -11.23
C GLY A 108 14.27 -4.42 -11.19
N VAL A 109 14.74 -3.87 -10.05
CA VAL A 109 14.76 -2.42 -9.81
C VAL A 109 13.37 -1.80 -10.00
N THR A 110 12.33 -2.51 -9.58
CA THR A 110 10.93 -2.10 -9.74
C THR A 110 10.66 -0.75 -9.07
N LEU A 111 11.23 -0.49 -7.89
CA LEU A 111 11.13 0.81 -7.20
C LEU A 111 12.51 1.44 -7.05
N ARG A 112 12.73 2.57 -7.72
CA ARG A 112 13.95 3.38 -7.58
C ARG A 112 13.59 4.71 -6.92
N ALA A 113 14.33 5.12 -5.89
CA ALA A 113 14.10 6.39 -5.22
C ALA A 113 15.40 6.99 -4.68
N ASP A 114 15.38 8.30 -4.43
CA ASP A 114 16.39 8.95 -3.59
C ASP A 114 15.89 8.98 -2.13
N SER A 115 16.84 8.97 -1.19
CA SER A 115 16.51 9.19 0.23
C SER A 115 16.01 10.62 0.45
N ILE A 116 15.00 10.77 1.30
CA ILE A 116 14.55 12.10 1.74
C ILE A 116 15.50 12.79 2.73
N GLY A 117 16.57 12.09 3.12
CA GLY A 117 17.65 12.66 3.94
C GLY A 117 17.35 12.66 5.44
N SER A 118 18.04 13.55 6.17
CA SER A 118 17.87 13.71 7.62
C SER A 118 16.54 14.39 7.95
N PRO A 119 15.83 13.98 9.02
CA PRO A 119 16.27 12.98 10.02
C PRO A 119 15.92 11.54 9.65
N TRP A 120 15.27 11.27 8.51
CA TRP A 120 14.66 9.97 8.18
C TRP A 120 15.67 8.87 7.80
N GLY A 121 16.88 9.23 7.32
CA GLY A 121 17.93 8.27 6.97
C GLY A 121 17.61 7.47 5.70
N HIS A 122 17.47 6.15 5.82
CA HIS A 122 17.16 5.22 4.72
C HIS A 122 15.66 5.17 4.39
N VAL A 123 15.03 6.33 4.24
CA VAL A 123 13.61 6.44 3.83
C VAL A 123 13.56 6.99 2.41
N ALA A 124 12.79 6.31 1.58
CA ALA A 124 12.59 6.69 0.19
C ALA A 124 11.66 7.91 0.08
N GLY A 125 12.00 8.82 -0.83
CA GLY A 125 11.05 9.76 -1.40
C GLY A 125 10.07 9.06 -2.35
N MET A 126 9.47 9.83 -3.26
CA MET A 126 8.61 9.28 -4.30
C MET A 126 9.42 8.40 -5.24
N PRO A 127 9.08 7.11 -5.40
CA PRO A 127 9.82 6.23 -6.30
C PRO A 127 9.40 6.44 -7.76
N THR A 128 10.35 6.27 -8.66
CA THR A 128 10.09 5.92 -10.05
C THR A 128 9.93 4.41 -10.16
N VAL A 129 9.05 3.96 -11.06
CA VAL A 129 8.70 2.54 -11.20
C VAL A 129 9.16 2.02 -12.55
N THR A 130 9.86 0.87 -12.54
CA THR A 130 10.16 0.07 -13.72
C THR A 130 9.12 -1.04 -13.81
N THR A 131 8.31 -1.08 -14.86
CA THR A 131 7.09 -1.92 -14.93
C THR A 131 7.33 -3.33 -15.45
N GLU A 132 8.46 -3.58 -16.14
CA GLU A 132 8.72 -4.83 -16.89
C GLU A 132 8.53 -6.11 -16.07
N LEU A 133 8.96 -6.12 -14.80
CA LEU A 133 8.77 -7.29 -13.92
C LEU A 133 7.28 -7.51 -13.62
N LEU A 134 6.55 -6.45 -13.29
CA LEU A 134 5.13 -6.51 -12.97
C LEU A 134 4.32 -6.93 -14.19
N GLU A 135 4.58 -6.34 -15.35
CA GLU A 135 3.95 -6.69 -16.63
C GLU A 135 4.20 -8.15 -17.01
N THR A 136 5.44 -8.64 -16.82
CA THR A 136 5.79 -10.04 -17.08
C THR A 136 4.99 -11.00 -16.20
N LEU A 137 4.86 -10.71 -14.92
CA LEU A 137 4.08 -11.53 -13.99
C LEU A 137 2.59 -11.52 -14.35
N LEU A 138 2.04 -10.35 -14.62
CA LEU A 138 0.63 -10.20 -15.03
C LEU A 138 0.34 -10.91 -16.35
N ALA A 139 1.24 -10.82 -17.34
CA ALA A 139 1.11 -11.54 -18.61
C ALA A 139 1.13 -13.06 -18.44
N ALA A 140 1.81 -13.56 -17.40
CA ALA A 140 1.79 -14.96 -17.00
C ALA A 140 0.59 -15.33 -16.10
N SER A 141 -0.40 -14.44 -15.93
CA SER A 141 -1.55 -14.60 -15.04
C SER A 141 -1.16 -14.84 -13.57
N MET A 142 -0.05 -14.25 -13.15
CA MET A 142 0.43 -14.27 -11.77
C MET A 142 0.16 -12.91 -11.11
N VAL A 143 -0.23 -12.94 -9.84
CA VAL A 143 -0.48 -11.74 -9.05
C VAL A 143 0.81 -11.28 -8.37
N PRO A 144 1.39 -10.11 -8.74
CA PRO A 144 2.53 -9.57 -8.01
C PRO A 144 2.11 -9.12 -6.61
N VAL A 145 2.85 -9.54 -5.58
CA VAL A 145 2.72 -9.07 -4.20
C VAL A 145 3.98 -8.31 -3.86
N VAL A 146 3.89 -6.99 -3.79
CA VAL A 146 5.06 -6.09 -3.73
C VAL A 146 5.30 -5.60 -2.31
N SER A 147 6.50 -5.83 -1.78
CA SER A 147 6.97 -5.17 -0.56
C SER A 147 7.65 -3.84 -0.89
N PRO A 148 7.38 -2.77 -0.10
CA PRO A 148 7.79 -1.41 -0.43
C PRO A 148 9.22 -1.11 0.04
N VAL A 149 10.19 -1.77 -0.57
CA VAL A 149 11.62 -1.48 -0.40
C VAL A 149 12.15 -0.97 -1.73
N ALA A 150 12.62 0.27 -1.76
CA ALA A 150 13.19 0.86 -2.96
C ALA A 150 14.72 0.73 -2.99
N VAL A 151 15.32 0.92 -4.16
CA VAL A 151 16.76 0.98 -4.34
C VAL A 151 17.20 2.39 -4.72
N ALA A 152 18.20 2.92 -4.02
CA ALA A 152 18.84 4.20 -4.38
C ALA A 152 19.83 4.02 -5.53
N SER A 153 20.23 5.13 -6.15
CA SER A 153 21.20 5.14 -7.26
C SER A 153 22.58 4.58 -6.87
N ASP A 154 22.93 4.61 -5.58
CA ASP A 154 24.17 4.04 -5.02
C ASP A 154 24.01 2.58 -4.55
N GLY A 155 22.88 1.95 -4.79
CA GLY A 155 22.57 0.56 -4.45
C GLY A 155 22.08 0.34 -3.02
N ARG A 156 21.94 1.39 -2.20
CA ARG A 156 21.35 1.25 -0.85
C ARG A 156 19.86 0.95 -0.94
N ARG A 157 19.39 0.12 -0.01
CA ARG A 157 17.95 -0.13 0.19
C ARG A 157 17.34 1.02 0.97
N LEU A 158 16.12 1.38 0.60
CA LEU A 158 15.34 2.43 1.24
C LEU A 158 13.97 1.90 1.64
N ASN A 159 13.56 2.18 2.86
CA ASN A 159 12.21 1.93 3.35
C ASN A 159 11.25 2.90 2.66
N CYS A 160 10.35 2.41 1.83
CA CYS A 160 9.34 3.20 1.15
C CYS A 160 8.00 3.11 1.89
N ASN A 161 7.28 4.22 2.00
CA ASN A 161 5.91 4.17 2.49
C ASN A 161 5.04 3.36 1.52
N ALA A 162 4.25 2.41 2.03
CA ALA A 162 3.49 1.48 1.20
C ALA A 162 2.37 2.17 0.39
N ASP A 163 1.75 3.22 0.92
CA ASP A 163 0.75 4.00 0.19
C ASP A 163 1.42 4.77 -0.97
N THR A 164 2.62 5.32 -0.72
CA THR A 164 3.46 6.00 -1.73
C THR A 164 3.90 5.04 -2.83
N ALA A 165 4.40 3.85 -2.46
CA ALA A 165 4.79 2.81 -3.42
C ALA A 165 3.60 2.36 -4.28
N ALA A 166 2.45 2.13 -3.67
CA ALA A 166 1.24 1.74 -4.38
C ALA A 166 0.75 2.82 -5.35
N GLY A 167 0.81 4.10 -4.94
CA GLY A 167 0.48 5.23 -5.80
C GLY A 167 1.39 5.32 -7.02
N ALA A 168 2.70 5.19 -6.82
CA ALA A 168 3.67 5.21 -7.91
C ALA A 168 3.47 4.03 -8.88
N ILE A 169 3.23 2.82 -8.36
CA ILE A 169 2.93 1.63 -9.16
C ILE A 169 1.63 1.84 -9.96
N ALA A 170 0.57 2.34 -9.33
CA ALA A 170 -0.71 2.57 -10.00
C ALA A 170 -0.57 3.57 -11.18
N ALA A 171 0.16 4.65 -10.97
CA ALA A 171 0.42 5.62 -12.03
C ALA A 171 1.26 5.03 -13.18
N ALA A 172 2.37 4.33 -12.87
CA ALA A 172 3.26 3.77 -13.88
C ALA A 172 2.62 2.64 -14.68
N MET A 173 1.72 1.86 -14.06
CA MET A 173 0.97 0.77 -14.70
C MET A 173 -0.30 1.24 -15.42
N ASP A 174 -0.57 2.56 -15.48
CA ASP A 174 -1.82 3.14 -16.01
C ASP A 174 -3.05 2.43 -15.42
N ALA A 175 -3.02 2.16 -14.12
CA ALA A 175 -4.05 1.38 -13.44
C ALA A 175 -5.42 2.09 -13.49
N ASP A 176 -6.47 1.32 -13.72
CA ASP A 176 -7.85 1.84 -13.74
C ASP A 176 -8.29 2.30 -12.35
N VAL A 177 -7.78 1.63 -11.31
CA VAL A 177 -8.06 2.02 -9.93
C VAL A 177 -6.95 1.61 -8.96
N LEU A 178 -6.62 2.52 -8.05
CA LEU A 178 -5.85 2.24 -6.83
C LEU A 178 -6.82 2.19 -5.65
N VAL A 179 -6.83 1.07 -4.93
CA VAL A 179 -7.60 0.92 -3.70
C VAL A 179 -6.64 0.92 -2.52
N LEU A 180 -6.76 1.91 -1.63
CA LEU A 180 -6.00 2.03 -0.39
C LEU A 180 -6.84 1.49 0.77
N LEU A 181 -6.64 0.21 1.09
CA LEU A 181 -7.29 -0.44 2.23
C LEU A 181 -6.62 -0.03 3.54
N SER A 182 -7.42 0.44 4.47
CA SER A 182 -7.01 0.92 5.79
C SER A 182 -8.01 0.51 6.86
N ASP A 183 -7.98 1.14 8.00
CA ASP A 183 -8.83 0.91 9.17
C ASP A 183 -9.99 1.91 9.32
N ILE A 184 -10.23 2.74 8.31
CA ILE A 184 -11.35 3.68 8.28
C ILE A 184 -12.29 3.42 7.10
N ASP A 185 -13.58 3.62 7.32
CA ASP A 185 -14.60 3.46 6.27
C ASP A 185 -14.53 4.59 5.23
N GLN A 186 -14.46 5.82 5.70
CA GLN A 186 -14.41 7.03 4.87
C GLN A 186 -13.60 8.13 5.55
N LEU A 187 -13.08 9.07 4.76
CA LEU A 187 -12.69 10.37 5.28
C LEU A 187 -13.91 11.09 5.84
N ARG A 188 -13.70 11.92 6.84
CA ARG A 188 -14.74 12.74 7.46
C ARG A 188 -14.34 14.21 7.39
N ALA A 189 -15.33 15.08 7.18
CA ALA A 189 -15.12 16.51 7.26
C ALA A 189 -14.79 16.94 8.71
N ASP A 190 -15.47 16.32 9.68
CA ASP A 190 -15.13 16.37 11.10
C ASP A 190 -14.75 14.95 11.57
N PRO A 191 -13.47 14.68 11.95
CA PRO A 191 -13.02 13.38 12.41
C PRO A 191 -13.79 12.82 13.60
N GLU A 192 -14.39 13.67 14.44
CA GLU A 192 -15.15 13.26 15.63
C GLU A 192 -16.62 12.93 15.30
N ASP A 193 -17.14 13.44 14.18
CA ASP A 193 -18.54 13.19 13.77
C ASP A 193 -18.62 12.10 12.67
N PRO A 194 -19.12 10.88 13.03
CA PRO A 194 -19.24 9.79 12.07
C PRO A 194 -20.24 10.07 10.93
N THR A 195 -21.08 11.07 11.05
CA THR A 195 -22.08 11.42 10.03
C THR A 195 -21.55 12.31 8.91
N THR A 196 -20.30 12.82 9.06
CA THR A 196 -19.66 13.76 8.13
C THR A 196 -18.79 13.05 7.08
N GLY A 197 -19.12 11.83 6.71
CA GLY A 197 -18.41 11.04 5.71
C GLY A 197 -18.35 11.71 4.35
N LEU A 198 -17.17 11.77 3.75
CA LEU A 198 -16.90 12.35 2.45
C LEU A 198 -16.75 11.23 1.40
N SER A 199 -17.72 11.10 0.51
CA SER A 199 -17.66 10.10 -0.57
C SER A 199 -16.68 10.48 -1.69
N ARG A 200 -16.36 11.78 -1.81
CA ARG A 200 -15.40 12.31 -2.79
C ARG A 200 -14.67 13.52 -2.24
N VAL A 201 -13.39 13.62 -2.54
CA VAL A 201 -12.53 14.78 -2.24
C VAL A 201 -11.62 15.06 -3.44
N SER A 202 -11.35 16.34 -3.73
CA SER A 202 -10.35 16.69 -4.73
C SER A 202 -8.94 16.73 -4.13
N VAL A 203 -7.91 16.65 -4.99
CA VAL A 203 -6.51 16.85 -4.59
C VAL A 203 -6.33 18.18 -3.84
N SER A 204 -7.02 19.27 -4.29
CA SER A 204 -6.99 20.56 -3.60
C SER A 204 -7.56 20.46 -2.18
N GLN A 205 -8.71 19.82 -2.00
CA GLN A 205 -9.31 19.62 -0.67
C GLN A 205 -8.42 18.76 0.23
N VAL A 206 -7.75 17.75 -0.33
CA VAL A 206 -6.73 16.96 0.40
C VAL A 206 -5.61 17.87 0.89
N GLY A 207 -5.10 18.76 0.03
CA GLY A 207 -4.09 19.76 0.40
C GLY A 207 -4.56 20.65 1.57
N ASP A 208 -5.78 21.16 1.52
CA ASP A 208 -6.37 21.97 2.59
C ASP A 208 -6.53 21.18 3.91
N MET A 209 -6.96 19.92 3.84
CA MET A 209 -7.08 19.03 5.02
C MET A 209 -5.71 18.77 5.68
N ILE A 210 -4.66 18.62 4.88
CA ILE A 210 -3.29 18.44 5.39
C ILE A 210 -2.78 19.75 6.00
N ALA A 211 -2.96 20.87 5.32
CA ALA A 211 -2.46 22.19 5.76
C ALA A 211 -3.17 22.69 7.02
N SER A 212 -4.48 22.47 7.16
CA SER A 212 -5.27 22.85 8.34
C SER A 212 -5.04 21.94 9.55
N GLY A 213 -4.38 20.77 9.39
CA GLY A 213 -4.23 19.77 10.44
C GLY A 213 -5.50 18.95 10.69
N ALA A 214 -6.52 19.05 9.84
CA ALA A 214 -7.71 18.21 9.91
C ALA A 214 -7.37 16.73 9.62
N ALA A 215 -6.36 16.48 8.79
CA ALA A 215 -5.79 15.15 8.61
C ALA A 215 -4.87 14.80 9.80
N ARG A 216 -5.28 13.84 10.64
CA ARG A 216 -4.47 13.36 11.78
C ARG A 216 -3.24 12.62 11.30
N GLU A 217 -2.23 12.43 12.18
CA GLU A 217 -0.89 11.89 11.87
C GLU A 217 -0.90 10.63 10.97
N GLY A 218 -1.70 9.63 11.28
CA GLY A 218 -1.77 8.38 10.48
C GLY A 218 -2.48 8.54 9.12
N MET A 219 -3.35 9.56 8.98
CA MET A 219 -4.10 9.83 7.75
C MET A 219 -3.33 10.71 6.78
N ARG A 220 -2.49 11.62 7.29
CA ARG A 220 -1.73 12.59 6.49
C ARG A 220 -0.86 11.93 5.40
N PRO A 221 0.00 10.92 5.70
CA PRO A 221 0.77 10.23 4.67
C PRO A 221 -0.11 9.53 3.62
N LYS A 222 -1.23 8.96 4.05
CA LYS A 222 -2.17 8.25 3.18
C LYS A 222 -2.86 9.20 2.18
N LEU A 223 -3.34 10.34 2.67
CA LEU A 223 -3.94 11.37 1.83
C LEU A 223 -2.92 11.98 0.86
N ALA A 224 -1.70 12.27 1.33
CA ALA A 224 -0.64 12.77 0.48
C ALA A 224 -0.30 11.76 -0.64
N ALA A 225 -0.23 10.47 -0.32
CA ALA A 225 0.03 9.42 -1.31
C ALA A 225 -1.14 9.30 -2.32
N ALA A 226 -2.39 9.41 -1.86
CA ALA A 226 -3.57 9.38 -2.72
C ALA A 226 -3.60 10.57 -3.69
N ALA A 227 -3.38 11.78 -3.18
CA ALA A 227 -3.31 12.99 -4.01
C ALA A 227 -2.17 12.90 -5.04
N HIS A 228 -0.99 12.46 -4.59
CA HIS A 228 0.15 12.30 -5.48
C HIS A 228 -0.09 11.24 -6.56
N ALA A 229 -0.77 10.14 -6.23
CA ALA A 229 -1.12 9.11 -7.22
C ALA A 229 -2.00 9.69 -8.35
N ILE A 230 -2.98 10.54 -8.01
CA ILE A 230 -3.81 11.25 -8.99
C ILE A 230 -2.96 12.21 -9.82
N ASP A 231 -2.12 13.05 -9.19
CA ASP A 231 -1.24 13.99 -9.89
C ASP A 231 -0.24 13.27 -10.83
N ALA A 232 0.18 12.07 -10.47
CA ALA A 232 1.05 11.22 -11.28
C ALA A 232 0.33 10.45 -12.39
N GLY A 233 -1.00 10.57 -12.51
CA GLY A 233 -1.79 10.00 -13.60
C GLY A 233 -2.62 8.76 -13.25
N ALA A 234 -2.69 8.34 -11.98
CA ALA A 234 -3.64 7.29 -11.58
C ALA A 234 -5.08 7.76 -11.87
N ARG A 235 -5.88 6.91 -12.52
CA ARG A 235 -7.22 7.31 -12.99
C ARG A 235 -8.22 7.50 -11.85
N ARG A 236 -8.16 6.63 -10.84
CA ARG A 236 -9.03 6.67 -9.67
C ARG A 236 -8.27 6.18 -8.44
N VAL A 237 -8.43 6.87 -7.33
CA VAL A 237 -7.89 6.42 -6.04
C VAL A 237 -9.02 6.36 -5.03
N ILE A 238 -9.20 5.20 -4.40
CA ILE A 238 -10.28 4.94 -3.45
C ILE A 238 -9.69 4.56 -2.09
N LEU A 239 -10.09 5.26 -1.04
CA LEU A 239 -9.79 4.91 0.35
C LEU A 239 -10.98 4.15 0.92
N ALA A 240 -10.71 3.02 1.59
CA ALA A 240 -11.76 2.17 2.16
C ALA A 240 -11.26 1.36 3.36
N ASN A 241 -12.21 0.78 4.10
CA ASN A 241 -11.92 -0.10 5.21
C ASN A 241 -11.55 -1.50 4.71
N GLY A 242 -10.30 -1.92 4.97
CA GLY A 242 -9.77 -3.23 4.61
C GLY A 242 -9.87 -4.28 5.72
N THR A 243 -10.46 -3.95 6.88
CA THR A 243 -10.64 -4.91 7.99
C THR A 243 -11.89 -5.78 7.81
N ARG A 244 -12.65 -5.56 6.73
CA ARG A 244 -13.85 -6.31 6.38
C ARG A 244 -13.52 -7.44 5.40
N ALA A 245 -14.19 -8.56 5.54
CA ALA A 245 -14.14 -9.60 4.52
C ALA A 245 -14.71 -9.07 3.19
N HIS A 246 -14.11 -9.44 2.08
CA HIS A 246 -14.48 -9.02 0.72
C HIS A 246 -14.45 -7.50 0.47
N ALA A 247 -13.63 -6.77 1.23
CA ALA A 247 -13.52 -5.31 1.10
C ALA A 247 -13.17 -4.85 -0.33
N LEU A 248 -12.26 -5.55 -1.02
CA LEU A 248 -11.86 -5.17 -2.38
C LEU A 248 -13.04 -5.26 -3.35
N ARG A 249 -13.78 -6.35 -3.33
CA ARG A 249 -14.96 -6.54 -4.18
C ARG A 249 -16.03 -5.50 -3.87
N GLU A 250 -16.38 -5.32 -2.60
CA GLU A 250 -17.40 -4.37 -2.16
C GLU A 250 -17.07 -2.92 -2.55
N VAL A 251 -15.77 -2.54 -2.48
CA VAL A 251 -15.27 -1.23 -2.96
C VAL A 251 -15.49 -1.07 -4.46
N LEU A 252 -15.11 -2.06 -5.26
CA LEU A 252 -15.22 -2.00 -6.72
C LEU A 252 -16.69 -2.03 -7.19
N GLU A 253 -17.56 -2.70 -6.46
CA GLU A 253 -19.00 -2.74 -6.68
C GLU A 253 -19.75 -1.50 -6.14
N GLY A 254 -19.07 -0.66 -5.32
CA GLY A 254 -19.66 0.53 -4.70
C GLY A 254 -20.74 0.22 -3.65
N THR A 255 -20.65 -0.91 -2.97
CA THR A 255 -21.65 -1.39 -1.99
C THR A 255 -21.33 -0.97 -0.56
N ILE A 256 -20.15 -0.43 -0.30
CA ILE A 256 -19.72 0.08 1.02
C ILE A 256 -19.31 1.55 0.95
N PRO A 257 -19.32 2.25 2.10
CA PRO A 257 -18.80 3.61 2.20
C PRO A 257 -17.31 3.66 1.81
N THR A 258 -16.96 4.60 0.94
CA THR A 258 -15.59 4.85 0.49
C THR A 258 -15.36 6.33 0.27
N THR A 259 -14.10 6.75 0.19
CA THR A 259 -13.76 8.09 -0.30
C THR A 259 -12.97 7.98 -1.60
N GLU A 260 -13.47 8.55 -2.67
CA GLU A 260 -12.74 8.67 -3.94
C GLU A 260 -11.97 10.00 -3.95
N VAL A 261 -10.67 9.93 -4.24
CA VAL A 261 -9.83 11.12 -4.49
C VAL A 261 -9.80 11.37 -6.00
N THR A 262 -10.08 12.63 -6.38
CA THR A 262 -10.15 13.06 -7.79
C THR A 262 -9.25 14.26 -8.04
N ALA A 263 -8.93 14.52 -9.29
CA ALA A 263 -8.20 15.72 -9.72
C ALA A 263 -8.89 17.02 -9.29
#